data_3c4070b60763cd425b2c7b4990b9ea84
#
_entry.id   3c4070b60763cd425b2c7b4990b9ea84
#
_cell.length_a   1.000
_cell.length_b   1.000
_cell.length_c   1.000
_cell.angle_alpha   90.00
_cell.angle_beta   90.00
_cell.angle_gamma   90.00
#
_symmetry.space_group_name_H-M   'P 1'
#
loop_
_entity.id
_entity.type
_entity.pdbx_description
1 polymer ?
#
loop_
_entity_poly.entity_id
_entity_poly.type
_entity_poly.pdbx_seq_one_letter_code
_entity_poly.pdbx_strand_id
1 'polypeptide(L)'
;MKHILEQLNQAAEKMAKPIKTTYINCKLKRVADTEYRIIAQLGRNLGEDIPNTGLPTDEVYRIFFDSLEKKKLLLLIVMDEIDQLINKAGDAVLYNLTRINEELKYSQIALVGISNNSRFLDLIDPRAKSSLSEEDVLFPPYNALQLQDILRQRAKKAFKKGVLEQGVIEKCAAYSAKEHGDARRALDLLRVAGEVAERSGSKKITIAHIDNAEEKIEHD
;
A
#
# COMPACT_ATOMS: atom_id res chain seq x y z
N MET A 1 -3.93 -1.55 -3.98
CA MET A 1 -4.46 -0.19 -3.72
C MET A 1 -4.30 0.73 -4.92
N LYS A 2 -3.10 1.02 -5.46
CA LYS A 2 -2.91 2.00 -6.58
C LYS A 2 -3.84 1.79 -7.77
N HIS A 3 -4.02 0.55 -8.24
CA HIS A 3 -4.95 0.22 -9.33
C HIS A 3 -6.42 0.58 -9.02
N ILE A 4 -6.84 0.39 -7.76
CA ILE A 4 -8.20 0.77 -7.32
C ILE A 4 -8.36 2.30 -7.36
N LEU A 5 -7.33 3.05 -6.94
CA LEU A 5 -7.35 4.51 -7.00
C LEU A 5 -7.40 5.04 -8.43
N GLU A 6 -6.68 4.40 -9.36
CA GLU A 6 -6.75 4.73 -10.79
C GLU A 6 -8.16 4.51 -11.36
N GLN A 7 -8.79 3.37 -11.02
CA GLN A 7 -10.17 3.09 -11.43
C GLN A 7 -11.17 4.09 -10.82
N LEU A 8 -10.98 4.45 -9.55
CA LEU A 8 -11.83 5.43 -8.88
C LEU A 8 -11.71 6.82 -9.53
N ASN A 9 -10.48 7.27 -9.81
CA ASN A 9 -10.25 8.55 -10.49
C ASN A 9 -10.89 8.55 -11.88
N GLN A 10 -10.73 7.49 -12.68
CA GLN A 10 -11.37 7.36 -14.00
C GLN A 10 -12.89 7.36 -13.92
N ALA A 11 -13.46 6.70 -12.90
CA ALA A 11 -14.89 6.69 -12.68
C ALA A 11 -15.40 8.08 -12.25
N ALA A 12 -14.67 8.77 -11.37
CA ALA A 12 -14.99 10.12 -10.92
C ALA A 12 -14.99 11.13 -12.10
N GLU A 13 -13.99 11.06 -12.97
CA GLU A 13 -13.93 11.89 -14.19
C GLU A 13 -15.12 11.63 -15.11
N LYS A 14 -15.46 10.36 -15.39
CA LYS A 14 -16.62 9.99 -16.23
C LYS A 14 -17.95 10.49 -15.65
N MET A 15 -18.06 10.53 -14.33
CA MET A 15 -19.28 10.96 -13.63
C MET A 15 -19.27 12.46 -13.31
N ALA A 16 -18.24 13.20 -13.72
CA ALA A 16 -18.01 14.60 -13.38
C ALA A 16 -18.10 14.89 -11.87
N LYS A 17 -17.64 13.93 -11.05
CA LYS A 17 -17.62 14.08 -9.59
C LYS A 17 -16.28 14.66 -9.14
N PRO A 18 -16.25 15.66 -8.25
CA PRO A 18 -15.04 16.30 -7.78
C PRO A 18 -14.33 15.44 -6.72
N ILE A 19 -13.86 14.25 -7.12
CA ILE A 19 -13.10 13.34 -6.26
C ILE A 19 -11.63 13.36 -6.68
N LYS A 20 -10.74 13.49 -5.72
CA LYS A 20 -9.29 13.37 -5.93
C LYS A 20 -8.72 12.34 -4.97
N THR A 21 -7.83 11.48 -5.46
CA THR A 21 -7.16 10.49 -4.62
C THR A 21 -5.70 10.81 -4.43
N THR A 22 -5.17 10.53 -3.26
CA THR A 22 -3.74 10.68 -2.93
C THR A 22 -3.26 9.44 -2.20
N TYR A 23 -2.11 8.91 -2.63
CA TYR A 23 -1.45 7.78 -1.98
C TYR A 23 -0.12 8.22 -1.40
N ILE A 24 0.08 7.96 -0.10
CA ILE A 24 1.30 8.26 0.65
C ILE A 24 1.82 6.99 1.29
N ASN A 25 3.09 6.64 1.04
CA ASN A 25 3.76 5.58 1.77
C ASN A 25 4.52 6.20 2.96
N CYS A 26 4.06 5.89 4.18
CA CYS A 26 4.56 6.46 5.42
C CYS A 26 5.92 5.91 5.87
N LYS A 27 6.43 4.86 5.23
CA LYS A 27 7.76 4.32 5.47
C LYS A 27 8.88 5.18 4.85
N LEU A 28 8.57 5.94 3.79
CA LEU A 28 9.56 6.74 3.08
C LEU A 28 10.01 7.94 3.91
N LYS A 29 11.28 7.95 4.31
CA LYS A 29 11.90 8.95 5.21
C LYS A 29 11.74 10.42 4.79
N ARG A 30 11.54 10.73 3.51
CA ARG A 30 11.44 12.11 3.03
C ARG A 30 10.01 12.63 2.94
N VAL A 31 9.01 11.77 3.14
CA VAL A 31 7.59 12.09 2.87
C VAL A 31 6.78 12.16 4.15
N ALA A 32 7.08 11.30 5.12
CA ALA A 32 6.23 11.05 6.28
C ALA A 32 6.99 11.01 7.61
N ASP A 33 8.11 11.73 7.72
CA ASP A 33 8.89 11.76 8.98
C ASP A 33 8.32 12.71 10.03
N THR A 34 7.50 13.67 9.61
CA THR A 34 6.90 14.67 10.50
C THR A 34 5.50 15.02 9.98
N GLU A 35 4.65 15.49 10.87
CA GLU A 35 3.33 16.05 10.56
C GLU A 35 3.41 17.11 9.46
N TYR A 36 4.35 18.07 9.59
CA TYR A 36 4.63 19.09 8.59
C TYR A 36 4.77 18.50 7.18
N ARG A 37 5.62 17.49 7.02
CA ARG A 37 5.95 16.93 5.70
C ARG A 37 4.76 16.25 5.05
N ILE A 38 3.93 15.58 5.83
CA ILE A 38 2.73 14.93 5.31
C ILE A 38 1.75 15.98 4.80
N ILE A 39 1.44 16.97 5.62
CA ILE A 39 0.49 18.01 5.24
C ILE A 39 1.03 18.85 4.06
N ALA A 40 2.32 19.17 4.07
CA ALA A 40 2.96 19.82 2.92
C ALA A 40 2.87 18.97 1.65
N GLN A 41 3.03 17.64 1.75
CA GLN A 41 2.87 16.75 0.60
C GLN A 41 1.42 16.70 0.10
N LEU A 42 0.45 16.69 1.00
CA LEU A 42 -0.97 16.77 0.65
C LEU A 42 -1.31 18.08 -0.07
N GLY A 43 -0.80 19.21 0.43
CA GLY A 43 -0.97 20.53 -0.20
C GLY A 43 -0.33 20.58 -1.59
N ARG A 44 0.90 20.08 -1.74
CA ARG A 44 1.56 19.98 -3.06
C ARG A 44 0.78 19.10 -4.04
N ASN A 45 0.18 18.01 -3.57
CA ASN A 45 -0.68 17.16 -4.40
C ASN A 45 -1.94 17.90 -4.86
N LEU A 46 -2.38 18.91 -4.12
CA LEU A 46 -3.45 19.83 -4.55
C LEU A 46 -2.95 20.93 -5.49
N GLY A 47 -1.65 21.10 -5.66
CA GLY A 47 -1.04 22.09 -6.56
C GLY A 47 -0.53 23.34 -5.85
N GLU A 48 -0.47 23.31 -4.51
CA GLU A 48 0.10 24.41 -3.73
C GLU A 48 1.64 24.32 -3.69
N ASP A 49 2.31 25.47 -3.73
CA ASP A 49 3.77 25.53 -3.60
C ASP A 49 4.14 25.67 -2.12
N ILE A 50 4.25 24.55 -1.44
CA ILE A 50 4.62 24.48 -0.02
C ILE A 50 6.06 23.99 0.08
N PRO A 51 6.98 24.76 0.70
CA PRO A 51 8.36 24.37 0.89
C PRO A 51 8.49 23.14 1.77
N ASN A 52 9.63 22.43 1.69
CA ASN A 52 9.88 21.24 2.50
C ASN A 52 10.11 21.54 3.99
N THR A 53 10.46 22.78 4.32
CA THR A 53 10.72 23.28 5.67
C THR A 53 10.55 24.81 5.69
N GLY A 54 10.39 25.38 6.89
CA GLY A 54 10.51 26.83 7.07
C GLY A 54 9.20 27.55 7.40
N LEU A 55 8.05 26.95 7.12
CA LEU A 55 6.77 27.47 7.59
C LEU A 55 6.39 26.85 8.95
N PRO A 56 5.63 27.53 9.80
CA PRO A 56 4.96 26.91 10.94
C PRO A 56 3.99 25.80 10.48
N THR A 57 3.85 24.73 11.27
CA THR A 57 2.99 23.60 10.89
C THR A 57 1.52 23.98 10.73
N ASP A 58 1.02 24.88 11.59
CA ASP A 58 -0.34 25.43 11.52
C ASP A 58 -0.58 26.20 10.22
N GLU A 59 0.42 26.94 9.73
CA GLU A 59 0.34 27.64 8.45
C GLU A 59 0.24 26.66 7.27
N VAL A 60 0.97 25.53 7.33
CA VAL A 60 0.90 24.48 6.30
C VAL A 60 -0.49 23.84 6.29
N TYR A 61 -1.07 23.59 7.46
CA TYR A 61 -2.44 23.11 7.58
C TYR A 61 -3.42 24.11 6.98
N ARG A 62 -3.29 25.39 7.28
CA ARG A 62 -4.15 26.44 6.74
C ARG A 62 -4.10 26.47 5.21
N ILE A 63 -2.92 26.48 4.61
CA ILE A 63 -2.75 26.46 3.15
C ILE A 63 -3.41 25.23 2.54
N PHE A 64 -3.23 24.06 3.14
CA PHE A 64 -3.81 22.80 2.67
C PHE A 64 -5.34 22.83 2.71
N PHE A 65 -5.93 23.25 3.82
CA PHE A 65 -7.40 23.29 4.00
C PHE A 65 -8.05 24.35 3.15
N ASP A 66 -7.47 25.54 3.05
CA ASP A 66 -7.95 26.61 2.17
C ASP A 66 -7.95 26.16 0.70
N SER A 67 -6.89 25.47 0.28
CA SER A 67 -6.82 24.92 -1.07
C SER A 67 -7.89 23.87 -1.32
N LEU A 68 -8.14 22.99 -0.34
CA LEU A 68 -9.16 21.95 -0.42
C LEU A 68 -10.57 22.57 -0.57
N GLU A 69 -10.92 23.50 0.32
CA GLU A 69 -12.21 24.21 0.29
C GLU A 69 -12.44 25.00 -1.01
N LYS A 70 -11.39 25.69 -1.49
CA LYS A 70 -11.45 26.41 -2.76
C LYS A 70 -11.75 25.48 -3.95
N LYS A 71 -11.25 24.26 -3.93
CA LYS A 71 -11.45 23.26 -4.99
C LYS A 71 -12.78 22.50 -4.87
N LYS A 72 -13.44 22.53 -3.72
CA LYS A 72 -14.74 21.91 -3.45
C LYS A 72 -14.76 20.42 -3.83
N LEU A 73 -13.81 19.67 -3.33
CA LEU A 73 -13.65 18.26 -3.69
C LEU A 73 -13.66 17.32 -2.48
N LEU A 74 -13.97 16.05 -2.75
CA LEU A 74 -13.72 14.96 -1.83
C LEU A 74 -12.31 14.45 -2.04
N LEU A 75 -11.46 14.55 -1.01
CA LEU A 75 -10.09 14.07 -1.03
C LEU A 75 -10.00 12.71 -0.32
N LEU A 76 -9.73 11.65 -1.09
CA LEU A 76 -9.43 10.33 -0.53
C LEU A 76 -7.92 10.21 -0.32
N ILE A 77 -7.49 10.13 0.93
CA ILE A 77 -6.10 9.95 1.32
C ILE A 77 -5.86 8.50 1.70
N VAL A 78 -4.95 7.82 1.01
CA VAL A 78 -4.49 6.48 1.35
C VAL A 78 -3.10 6.57 1.97
N MET A 79 -2.98 6.15 3.22
CA MET A 79 -1.74 6.11 3.99
C MET A 79 -1.29 4.66 4.12
N ASP A 80 -0.28 4.26 3.36
CA ASP A 80 0.31 2.94 3.42
C ASP A 80 1.41 2.90 4.49
N GLU A 81 1.51 1.80 5.25
CA GLU A 81 2.37 1.68 6.43
C GLU A 81 2.06 2.78 7.49
N ILE A 82 0.78 3.00 7.78
CA ILE A 82 0.31 4.09 8.66
C ILE A 82 0.85 3.96 10.10
N ASP A 83 1.11 2.75 10.57
CA ASP A 83 1.78 2.48 11.85
C ASP A 83 3.17 3.14 11.92
N GLN A 84 3.90 3.23 10.81
CA GLN A 84 5.19 3.92 10.75
C GLN A 84 5.05 5.43 10.92
N LEU A 85 3.95 6.01 10.46
CA LEU A 85 3.64 7.41 10.69
C LEU A 85 3.43 7.69 12.17
N ILE A 86 2.56 6.92 12.81
CA ILE A 86 2.21 7.11 14.23
C ILE A 86 3.44 6.95 15.11
N ASN A 87 4.28 5.94 14.83
CA ASN A 87 5.51 5.73 15.58
C ASN A 87 6.52 6.88 15.45
N LYS A 88 6.53 7.63 14.32
CA LYS A 88 7.49 8.71 14.07
C LYS A 88 6.96 10.09 14.40
N ALA A 89 5.75 10.40 13.98
CA ALA A 89 5.15 11.73 14.01
C ALA A 89 4.03 11.87 15.05
N GLY A 90 3.62 10.74 15.68
CA GLY A 90 2.45 10.71 16.55
C GLY A 90 1.14 10.65 15.76
N ASP A 91 0.04 10.66 16.46
CA ASP A 91 -1.32 10.51 15.93
C ASP A 91 -2.05 11.85 15.70
N ALA A 92 -1.40 12.96 16.03
CA ALA A 92 -1.98 14.31 15.86
C ALA A 92 -2.43 14.58 14.43
N VAL A 93 -1.68 14.08 13.43
CA VAL A 93 -2.04 14.25 12.03
C VAL A 93 -3.36 13.55 11.68
N LEU A 94 -3.60 12.35 12.25
CA LEU A 94 -4.86 11.63 12.04
C LEU A 94 -6.03 12.36 12.69
N TYR A 95 -5.84 12.79 13.93
CA TYR A 95 -6.83 13.57 14.66
C TYR A 95 -7.21 14.83 13.89
N ASN A 96 -6.23 15.60 13.43
CA ASN A 96 -6.47 16.86 12.70
C ASN A 96 -7.16 16.61 11.35
N LEU A 97 -6.75 15.59 10.59
CA LEU A 97 -7.36 15.27 9.29
C LEU A 97 -8.77 14.72 9.39
N THR A 98 -9.13 14.02 10.46
CA THR A 98 -10.50 13.51 10.65
C THR A 98 -11.43 14.59 11.16
N ARG A 99 -10.96 15.40 12.13
CA ARG A 99 -11.78 16.41 12.76
C ARG A 99 -12.10 17.60 11.85
N ILE A 100 -11.21 17.92 10.92
CA ILE A 100 -11.42 19.05 10.00
C ILE A 100 -12.70 18.94 9.17
N ASN A 101 -13.23 17.73 8.97
CA ASN A 101 -14.52 17.53 8.30
C ASN A 101 -15.71 18.25 8.98
N GLU A 102 -15.58 18.57 10.29
CA GLU A 102 -16.58 19.36 11.00
C GLU A 102 -16.54 20.85 10.61
N GLU A 103 -15.38 21.32 10.12
CA GLU A 103 -15.14 22.72 9.74
C GLU A 103 -15.29 22.95 8.23
N LEU A 104 -15.04 21.93 7.41
CA LEU A 104 -15.16 22.00 5.96
C LEU A 104 -16.63 22.13 5.53
N LYS A 105 -16.91 23.09 4.62
CA LYS A 105 -18.30 23.39 4.15
C LYS A 105 -18.60 22.75 2.80
N TYR A 106 -17.63 22.71 1.91
CA TYR A 106 -17.81 22.29 0.51
C TYR A 106 -16.95 21.10 0.13
N SER A 107 -16.03 20.72 0.99
CA SER A 107 -15.07 19.64 0.77
C SER A 107 -15.16 18.60 1.87
N GLN A 108 -14.63 17.41 1.61
CA GLN A 108 -14.53 16.35 2.60
C GLN A 108 -13.20 15.61 2.44
N ILE A 109 -12.69 15.09 3.56
CA ILE A 109 -11.54 14.19 3.60
C ILE A 109 -12.02 12.80 4.02
N ALA A 110 -11.64 11.78 3.25
CA ALA A 110 -11.77 10.39 3.64
C ALA A 110 -10.38 9.77 3.76
N LEU A 111 -10.16 8.97 4.81
CA LEU A 111 -8.88 8.32 5.10
C LEU A 111 -8.99 6.81 4.92
N VAL A 112 -7.95 6.22 4.33
CA VAL A 112 -7.73 4.77 4.30
C VAL A 112 -6.34 4.50 4.85
N GLY A 113 -6.26 3.90 6.03
CA GLY A 113 -5.00 3.43 6.62
C GLY A 113 -4.71 1.99 6.23
N ILE A 114 -3.48 1.69 5.83
CA ILE A 114 -3.01 0.32 5.58
C ILE A 114 -1.87 0.04 6.53
N SER A 115 -2.00 -1.03 7.32
CA SER A 115 -0.98 -1.45 8.28
C SER A 115 -0.82 -2.97 8.26
N ASN A 116 0.41 -3.42 8.48
CA ASN A 116 0.73 -4.81 8.78
C ASN A 116 0.63 -5.13 10.28
N ASN A 117 0.43 -4.11 11.13
CA ASN A 117 0.25 -4.26 12.56
C ASN A 117 -1.24 -4.19 12.92
N SER A 118 -1.86 -5.34 13.21
CA SER A 118 -3.28 -5.40 13.59
C SER A 118 -3.62 -4.66 14.89
N ARG A 119 -2.61 -4.35 15.70
CA ARG A 119 -2.78 -3.61 16.97
C ARG A 119 -2.41 -2.14 16.87
N PHE A 120 -2.20 -1.60 15.67
CA PHE A 120 -1.75 -0.21 15.58
C PHE A 120 -2.79 0.79 16.17
N LEU A 121 -4.08 0.46 16.11
CA LEU A 121 -5.15 1.26 16.73
C LEU A 121 -5.08 1.31 18.26
N ASP A 122 -4.40 0.35 18.90
CA ASP A 122 -4.16 0.37 20.36
C ASP A 122 -3.06 1.36 20.74
N LEU A 123 -2.26 1.81 19.77
CA LEU A 123 -1.18 2.79 19.95
C LEU A 123 -1.65 4.24 19.79
N ILE A 124 -2.88 4.44 19.31
CA ILE A 124 -3.47 5.76 19.04
C ILE A 124 -4.15 6.28 20.30
N ASP A 125 -4.02 7.59 20.56
CA ASP A 125 -4.76 8.24 21.65
C ASP A 125 -6.27 7.97 21.51
N PRO A 126 -6.98 7.64 22.62
CA PRO A 126 -8.42 7.35 22.58
C PRO A 126 -9.26 8.46 21.92
N ARG A 127 -8.83 9.72 21.98
CA ARG A 127 -9.51 10.86 21.34
C ARG A 127 -9.37 10.81 19.83
N ALA A 128 -8.16 10.52 19.33
CA ALA A 128 -7.92 10.35 17.90
C ALA A 128 -8.67 9.11 17.38
N LYS A 129 -8.65 8.00 18.11
CA LYS A 129 -9.40 6.79 17.77
C LYS A 129 -10.91 7.06 17.70
N SER A 130 -11.47 7.76 18.67
CA SER A 130 -12.90 8.12 18.67
C SER A 130 -13.31 8.99 17.48
N SER A 131 -12.41 9.85 16.98
CA SER A 131 -12.67 10.70 15.81
C SER A 131 -12.54 9.98 14.49
N LEU A 132 -11.85 8.83 14.44
CA LEU A 132 -11.67 8.05 13.20
C LEU A 132 -12.98 7.38 12.75
N SER A 133 -13.85 6.96 13.68
CA SER A 133 -15.06 6.15 13.36
C SER A 133 -14.73 5.04 12.36
N GLU A 134 -13.66 4.28 12.66
CA GLU A 134 -13.03 3.37 11.73
C GLU A 134 -13.90 2.16 11.38
N GLU A 135 -13.78 1.70 10.15
CA GLU A 135 -14.25 0.40 9.68
C GLU A 135 -13.03 -0.47 9.34
N ASP A 136 -12.89 -1.58 10.04
CA ASP A 136 -11.77 -2.49 9.87
C ASP A 136 -12.03 -3.50 8.75
N VAL A 137 -11.08 -3.60 7.81
CA VAL A 137 -11.08 -4.61 6.75
C VAL A 137 -9.84 -5.48 6.88
N LEU A 138 -10.01 -6.70 7.37
CA LEU A 138 -8.92 -7.66 7.51
C LEU A 138 -8.66 -8.41 6.20
N PHE A 139 -7.42 -8.39 5.76
CA PHE A 139 -6.92 -9.19 4.64
C PHE A 139 -6.11 -10.37 5.20
N PRO A 140 -6.68 -11.58 5.30
CA PRO A 140 -5.95 -12.73 5.79
C PRO A 140 -4.86 -13.15 4.80
N PRO A 141 -3.84 -13.91 5.27
CA PRO A 141 -2.87 -14.55 4.37
C PRO A 141 -3.55 -15.37 3.27
N TYR A 142 -2.94 -15.41 2.10
CA TYR A 142 -3.45 -16.23 1.00
C TYR A 142 -3.31 -17.71 1.29
N ASN A 143 -4.34 -18.48 0.96
CA ASN A 143 -4.25 -19.94 0.95
C ASN A 143 -3.54 -20.44 -0.32
N ALA A 144 -3.18 -21.74 -0.35
CA ALA A 144 -2.45 -22.34 -1.45
C ALA A 144 -3.18 -22.22 -2.81
N LEU A 145 -4.50 -22.32 -2.86
CA LEU A 145 -5.27 -22.19 -4.10
C LEU A 145 -5.22 -20.76 -4.65
N GLN A 146 -5.38 -19.76 -3.77
CA GLN A 146 -5.27 -18.35 -4.16
C GLN A 146 -3.86 -18.01 -4.66
N LEU A 147 -2.82 -18.55 -4.01
CA LEU A 147 -1.43 -18.39 -4.46
C LEU A 147 -1.20 -19.04 -5.82
N GLN A 148 -1.76 -20.24 -6.08
CA GLN A 148 -1.69 -20.86 -7.40
C GLN A 148 -2.29 -19.97 -8.48
N ASP A 149 -3.45 -19.37 -8.23
CA ASP A 149 -4.09 -18.50 -9.21
C ASP A 149 -3.27 -17.23 -9.48
N ILE A 150 -2.71 -16.63 -8.44
CA ILE A 150 -1.79 -15.48 -8.58
C ILE A 150 -0.56 -15.88 -9.39
N LEU A 151 0.08 -17.00 -9.05
CA LEU A 151 1.28 -17.50 -9.73
C LEU A 151 0.99 -17.82 -11.20
N ARG A 152 -0.13 -18.51 -11.52
CA ARG A 152 -0.53 -18.81 -12.89
C ARG A 152 -0.72 -17.54 -13.75
N GLN A 153 -1.36 -16.52 -13.20
CA GLN A 153 -1.56 -15.25 -13.91
C GLN A 153 -0.23 -14.52 -14.16
N ARG A 154 0.69 -14.53 -13.21
CA ARG A 154 2.00 -13.88 -13.33
C ARG A 154 2.93 -14.68 -14.22
N ALA A 155 2.94 -16.00 -14.09
CA ALA A 155 3.75 -16.90 -14.92
C ALA A 155 3.44 -16.77 -16.41
N LYS A 156 2.17 -16.62 -16.79
CA LYS A 156 1.77 -16.37 -18.18
C LYS A 156 2.40 -15.11 -18.80
N LYS A 157 2.75 -14.12 -17.97
CA LYS A 157 3.38 -12.87 -18.42
C LYS A 157 4.91 -12.91 -18.34
N ALA A 158 5.47 -13.68 -17.41
CA ALA A 158 6.89 -13.68 -17.10
C ALA A 158 7.67 -14.79 -17.82
N PHE A 159 7.04 -15.93 -18.10
CA PHE A 159 7.72 -17.10 -18.67
C PHE A 159 7.22 -17.42 -20.06
N LYS A 160 8.12 -18.00 -20.90
CA LYS A 160 7.76 -18.53 -22.20
C LYS A 160 6.80 -19.73 -22.04
N LYS A 161 5.91 -19.89 -23.00
CA LYS A 161 4.93 -20.99 -22.97
C LYS A 161 5.65 -22.36 -22.96
N GLY A 162 5.24 -23.24 -22.02
CA GLY A 162 5.76 -24.60 -21.90
C GLY A 162 7.07 -24.76 -21.12
N VAL A 163 7.61 -23.69 -20.52
CA VAL A 163 8.82 -23.74 -19.69
C VAL A 163 8.55 -24.31 -18.30
N LEU A 164 7.37 -24.07 -17.75
CA LEU A 164 6.99 -24.60 -16.43
C LEU A 164 6.47 -26.04 -16.59
N GLU A 165 7.06 -26.98 -15.85
CA GLU A 165 6.51 -28.34 -15.73
C GLU A 165 5.27 -28.38 -14.84
N GLN A 166 4.51 -29.46 -15.00
CA GLN A 166 3.35 -29.73 -14.15
C GLN A 166 3.80 -29.88 -12.68
N GLY A 167 3.06 -29.30 -11.74
CA GLY A 167 3.36 -29.35 -10.31
C GLY A 167 4.25 -28.22 -9.79
N VAL A 168 4.95 -27.48 -10.66
CA VAL A 168 5.83 -26.37 -10.25
C VAL A 168 5.05 -25.26 -9.54
N ILE A 169 3.95 -24.81 -10.12
CA ILE A 169 3.09 -23.75 -9.53
C ILE A 169 2.48 -24.24 -8.21
N GLU A 170 1.99 -25.47 -8.20
CA GLU A 170 1.36 -26.08 -7.05
C GLU A 170 2.34 -26.19 -5.88
N LYS A 171 3.57 -26.64 -6.14
CA LYS A 171 4.62 -26.74 -5.11
C LYS A 171 5.07 -25.39 -4.58
N CYS A 172 5.30 -24.44 -5.47
CA CYS A 172 5.66 -23.08 -5.09
C CYS A 172 4.58 -22.42 -4.20
N ALA A 173 3.31 -22.59 -4.56
CA ALA A 173 2.19 -22.12 -3.75
C ALA A 173 2.09 -22.83 -2.40
N ALA A 174 2.35 -24.13 -2.35
CA ALA A 174 2.31 -24.92 -1.11
C ALA A 174 3.39 -24.48 -0.11
N TYR A 175 4.64 -24.26 -0.57
CA TYR A 175 5.70 -23.72 0.28
C TYR A 175 5.32 -22.37 0.88
N SER A 176 4.92 -21.42 0.05
CA SER A 176 4.58 -20.08 0.52
C SER A 176 3.34 -20.05 1.43
N ALA A 177 2.36 -20.91 1.19
CA ALA A 177 1.18 -21.03 2.05
C ALA A 177 1.51 -21.63 3.42
N LYS A 178 2.46 -22.57 3.48
CA LYS A 178 2.92 -23.20 4.74
C LYS A 178 3.62 -22.19 5.65
N GLU A 179 4.39 -21.27 5.08
CA GLU A 179 5.12 -20.29 5.87
C GLU A 179 4.25 -19.13 6.34
N HIS A 180 3.77 -18.29 5.44
CA HIS A 180 3.06 -17.07 5.79
C HIS A 180 1.93 -16.70 4.83
N GLY A 181 1.69 -17.47 3.77
CA GLY A 181 0.69 -17.13 2.75
C GLY A 181 0.99 -15.84 1.99
N ASP A 182 2.29 -15.49 1.82
CA ASP A 182 2.74 -14.27 1.16
C ASP A 182 2.92 -14.49 -0.35
N ALA A 183 2.15 -13.74 -1.14
CA ALA A 183 2.24 -13.79 -2.59
C ALA A 183 3.57 -13.23 -3.14
N ARG A 184 4.24 -12.31 -2.43
CA ARG A 184 5.56 -11.78 -2.86
C ARG A 184 6.60 -12.87 -2.74
N ARG A 185 6.61 -13.61 -1.62
CA ARG A 185 7.51 -14.75 -1.44
C ARG A 185 7.25 -15.85 -2.47
N ALA A 186 5.98 -16.15 -2.76
CA ALA A 186 5.62 -17.13 -3.79
C ALA A 186 6.16 -16.73 -5.18
N LEU A 187 6.05 -15.46 -5.54
CA LEU A 187 6.57 -14.93 -6.81
C LEU A 187 8.10 -14.93 -6.84
N ASP A 188 8.74 -14.62 -5.72
CA ASP A 188 10.19 -14.60 -5.60
C ASP A 188 10.78 -16.02 -5.70
N LEU A 189 10.16 -16.98 -5.02
CA LEU A 189 10.53 -18.40 -5.12
C LEU A 189 10.45 -18.90 -6.58
N LEU A 190 9.36 -18.58 -7.28
CA LEU A 190 9.20 -18.96 -8.69
C LEU A 190 10.23 -18.28 -9.59
N ARG A 191 10.61 -17.02 -9.31
CA ARG A 191 11.66 -16.28 -10.01
C ARG A 191 13.02 -16.94 -9.81
N VAL A 192 13.39 -17.21 -8.55
CA VAL A 192 14.68 -17.83 -8.20
C VAL A 192 14.79 -19.23 -8.80
N ALA A 193 13.71 -20.03 -8.80
CA ALA A 193 13.68 -21.32 -9.47
C ALA A 193 13.92 -21.20 -10.98
N GLY A 194 13.41 -20.15 -11.61
CA GLY A 194 13.71 -19.83 -13.02
C GLY A 194 15.20 -19.55 -13.24
N GLU A 195 15.82 -18.74 -12.37
CA GLU A 195 17.26 -18.44 -12.44
C GLU A 195 18.14 -19.70 -12.21
N VAL A 196 17.73 -20.57 -11.27
CA VAL A 196 18.42 -21.86 -11.01
C VAL A 196 18.35 -22.75 -12.24
N ALA A 197 17.19 -22.86 -12.89
CA ALA A 197 17.02 -23.63 -14.11
C ALA A 197 17.86 -23.08 -15.25
N GLU A 198 17.92 -21.78 -15.44
CA GLU A 198 18.73 -21.12 -16.46
C GLU A 198 20.23 -21.37 -16.24
N ARG A 199 20.72 -21.22 -15.01
CA ARG A 199 22.13 -21.49 -14.65
C ARG A 199 22.53 -22.96 -14.85
N SER A 200 21.60 -23.90 -14.67
CA SER A 200 21.82 -25.33 -14.91
C SER A 200 21.70 -25.72 -16.40
N GLY A 201 21.41 -24.76 -17.29
CA GLY A 201 21.19 -25.02 -18.71
C GLY A 201 19.88 -25.78 -19.01
N SER A 202 18.98 -25.87 -18.06
CA SER A 202 17.72 -26.55 -18.22
C SER A 202 16.76 -25.76 -19.11
N LYS A 203 16.10 -26.45 -20.06
CA LYS A 203 15.07 -25.84 -20.91
C LYS A 203 13.71 -25.70 -20.22
N LYS A 204 13.55 -26.35 -19.05
CA LYS A 204 12.30 -26.34 -18.27
C LYS A 204 12.59 -26.11 -16.79
N ILE A 205 11.66 -25.47 -16.12
CA ILE A 205 11.64 -25.33 -14.68
C ILE A 205 10.91 -26.53 -14.11
N THR A 206 11.57 -27.29 -13.26
CA THR A 206 11.07 -28.52 -12.65
C THR A 206 10.81 -28.32 -11.16
N ILE A 207 10.18 -29.30 -10.53
CA ILE A 207 9.97 -29.32 -9.09
C ILE A 207 11.31 -29.26 -8.32
N ALA A 208 12.36 -29.92 -8.80
CA ALA A 208 13.67 -29.88 -8.17
C ALA A 208 14.29 -28.47 -8.15
N HIS A 209 14.03 -27.64 -9.17
CA HIS A 209 14.47 -26.26 -9.17
C HIS A 209 13.77 -25.41 -8.11
N ILE A 210 12.52 -25.75 -7.76
CA ILE A 210 11.81 -25.10 -6.62
C ILE A 210 12.45 -25.47 -5.29
N ASP A 211 12.82 -26.74 -5.08
CA ASP A 211 13.48 -27.19 -3.85
C ASP A 211 14.83 -26.48 -3.66
N ASN A 212 15.65 -26.46 -4.72
CA ASN A 212 16.93 -25.76 -4.69
C ASN A 212 16.79 -24.24 -4.49
N ALA A 213 15.71 -23.66 -5.01
CA ALA A 213 15.43 -22.23 -4.82
C ALA A 213 14.99 -21.92 -3.39
N GLU A 214 14.22 -22.82 -2.77
CA GLU A 214 13.81 -22.70 -1.37
C GLU A 214 15.01 -22.74 -0.43
N GLU A 215 15.84 -23.78 -0.56
CA GLU A 215 17.09 -23.90 0.21
C GLU A 215 17.96 -22.64 0.09
N LYS A 216 18.06 -22.07 -1.11
CA LYS A 216 18.84 -20.87 -1.36
C LYS A 216 18.26 -19.63 -0.68
N ILE A 217 16.93 -19.47 -0.67
CA ILE A 217 16.25 -18.34 -0.03
C ILE A 217 16.31 -18.43 1.50
N GLU A 218 16.34 -19.66 2.05
CA GLU A 218 16.48 -19.86 3.50
C GLU A 218 17.91 -19.57 4.02
N HIS A 219 18.91 -19.66 3.17
CA HIS A 219 20.32 -19.44 3.53
C HIS A 219 20.84 -18.01 3.30
N ASP A 220 20.10 -17.16 2.58
CA ASP A 220 20.41 -15.74 2.34
C ASP A 220 19.70 -14.84 3.37
#